data_8bb2fb8b1c17d91b4c40aed088239cd3
#
_entry.id   8bb2fb8b1c17d91b4c40aed088239cd3
#
_cell.length_a   1.000
_cell.length_b   1.000
_cell.length_c   1.000
_cell.angle_alpha   90.00
_cell.angle_beta   90.00
_cell.angle_gamma   90.00
#
_symmetry.space_group_name_H-M   'P 1'
#
loop_
_entity.id
_entity.type
_entity.pdbx_description
1 polymer ?
#
loop_
_entity_poly.entity_id
_entity_poly.type
_entity_poly.pdbx_seq_one_letter_code
_entity_poly.pdbx_strand_id
1 'polypeptide(L)'
;MNLLIFLAVVFGILVLVRLADVAGLASRLSGEKDETEQDKDNRINGALLLTFLWAGLILMIYMVLRYKQFMLPVAASEHGVKVDNLMNINWIVLFAVFFLTQILLFTFAFKYRYNKNRRAYYFHDNNKLEAIWTIIPTIVLAALITTGLLEWNNITDPDKHKNGMQVQVYGKQFDWTARYAGKDNQLARSDFRMITDVNPLGIDASDKSGKDDIIAKELYLPVGVNIEMVINSRDVIHSAFLPHFRVQMNAVPGMTTRFHFKPTITTARMREITGNEKFEYVMLCNKICGVAHYNMKMKVVVVEPQEFKAWLKNEKPALEKPAVAPAADSTAKPVTALK
;
A
#
# COMPACT_ATOMS: atom_id res chain seq x y z
N MET A 1 15.62 -25.51 0.99
CA MET A 1 16.11 -25.60 2.37
C MET A 1 15.18 -24.90 3.37
N ASN A 2 14.79 -23.65 3.13
CA ASN A 2 13.92 -22.89 4.06
C ASN A 2 12.53 -23.50 4.29
N LEU A 3 11.90 -24.09 3.28
CA LEU A 3 10.59 -24.75 3.40
C LEU A 3 10.66 -26.00 4.30
N LEU A 4 11.69 -26.82 4.14
CA LEU A 4 11.88 -28.01 4.97
C LEU A 4 12.13 -27.67 6.43
N ILE A 5 12.91 -26.61 6.70
CA ILE A 5 13.13 -26.12 8.06
C ILE A 5 11.82 -25.59 8.65
N PHE A 6 11.05 -24.80 7.89
CA PHE A 6 9.74 -24.32 8.32
C PHE A 6 8.78 -25.47 8.65
N LEU A 7 8.66 -26.46 7.76
CA LEU A 7 7.82 -27.64 7.98
C LEU A 7 8.29 -28.47 9.18
N ALA A 8 9.59 -28.62 9.39
CA ALA A 8 10.14 -29.32 10.56
C ALA A 8 9.80 -28.58 11.87
N VAL A 9 9.89 -27.25 11.89
CA VAL A 9 9.52 -26.44 13.06
C VAL A 9 8.03 -26.54 13.33
N VAL A 10 7.17 -26.41 12.31
CA VAL A 10 5.71 -26.56 12.46
C VAL A 10 5.35 -27.95 12.97
N PHE A 11 5.95 -29.00 12.39
CA PHE A 11 5.73 -30.38 12.82
C PHE A 11 6.21 -30.61 14.27
N GLY A 12 7.37 -30.05 14.64
CA GLY A 12 7.88 -30.10 16.01
C GLY A 12 6.93 -29.44 16.99
N ILE A 13 6.37 -28.28 16.66
CA ILE A 13 5.35 -27.59 17.49
C ILE A 13 4.09 -28.46 17.61
N LEU A 14 3.60 -29.04 16.53
CA LEU A 14 2.43 -29.92 16.55
C LEU A 14 2.65 -31.15 17.41
N VAL A 15 3.83 -31.78 17.35
CA VAL A 15 4.20 -32.91 18.21
C VAL A 15 4.22 -32.50 19.68
N LEU A 16 4.79 -31.35 20.01
CA LEU A 16 4.79 -30.83 21.39
C LEU A 16 3.39 -30.56 21.92
N VAL A 17 2.51 -29.99 21.09
CA VAL A 17 1.09 -29.77 21.46
C VAL A 17 0.39 -31.11 21.70
N ARG A 18 0.59 -32.12 20.84
CA ARG A 18 -0.01 -33.45 21.03
C ARG A 18 0.54 -34.17 22.25
N LEU A 19 1.82 -34.04 22.55
CA LEU A 19 2.41 -34.59 23.78
C LEU A 19 1.80 -33.93 25.04
N ALA A 20 1.59 -32.63 25.01
CA ALA A 20 0.92 -31.91 26.09
C ALA A 20 -0.56 -32.35 26.25
N ASP A 21 -1.30 -32.56 25.14
CA ASP A 21 -2.66 -33.08 25.16
C ASP A 21 -2.71 -34.49 25.79
N VAL A 22 -1.79 -35.40 25.38
CA VAL A 22 -1.71 -36.75 25.90
C VAL A 22 -1.34 -36.75 27.40
N ALA A 23 -0.40 -35.91 27.80
CA ALA A 23 -0.04 -35.74 29.21
C ALA A 23 -1.23 -35.21 30.04
N GLY A 24 -2.00 -34.28 29.47
CA GLY A 24 -3.24 -33.75 30.09
C GLY A 24 -4.32 -34.81 30.22
N LEU A 25 -4.52 -35.67 29.20
CA LEU A 25 -5.46 -36.81 29.28
C LEU A 25 -5.01 -37.85 30.30
N ALA A 26 -3.74 -38.24 30.30
CA ALA A 26 -3.16 -39.19 31.28
C ALA A 26 -3.34 -38.67 32.70
N SER A 27 -3.12 -37.39 32.92
CA SER A 27 -3.35 -36.73 34.22
C SER A 27 -4.84 -36.77 34.67
N ARG A 28 -5.79 -36.63 33.73
CA ARG A 28 -7.24 -36.74 34.02
C ARG A 28 -7.66 -38.18 34.31
N LEU A 29 -7.03 -39.15 33.70
CA LEU A 29 -7.30 -40.58 33.93
C LEU A 29 -6.70 -41.07 35.24
N SER A 30 -5.69 -40.41 35.81
CA SER A 30 -5.03 -40.83 37.08
C SER A 30 -5.69 -40.29 38.37
N GLY A 31 -6.88 -39.63 38.25
CA GLY A 31 -7.62 -39.13 39.39
C GLY A 31 -7.55 -37.60 39.53
N GLU A 32 -8.36 -37.05 40.46
CA GLU A 32 -8.39 -35.61 40.74
C GLU A 32 -6.96 -35.07 41.01
N LYS A 33 -6.56 -34.08 40.24
CA LYS A 33 -5.32 -33.34 40.52
C LYS A 33 -5.44 -32.74 41.94
N ASP A 34 -4.47 -33.03 42.79
CA ASP A 34 -4.34 -32.33 44.05
C ASP A 34 -4.35 -30.82 43.82
N GLU A 35 -5.04 -30.05 44.67
CA GLU A 35 -5.15 -28.59 44.60
C GLU A 35 -3.77 -27.90 44.48
N THR A 36 -2.72 -28.52 45.02
CA THR A 36 -1.33 -28.07 44.90
C THR A 36 -0.76 -28.20 43.48
N GLU A 37 -1.09 -29.28 42.75
CA GLU A 37 -0.69 -29.44 41.33
C GLU A 37 -1.43 -28.46 40.46
N GLN A 38 -2.70 -28.18 40.68
CA GLN A 38 -3.48 -27.21 39.94
C GLN A 38 -2.93 -25.78 40.10
N ASP A 39 -2.51 -25.39 41.28
CA ASP A 39 -1.90 -24.06 41.53
C ASP A 39 -0.54 -23.93 40.85
N LYS A 40 0.26 -25.01 40.84
CA LYS A 40 1.53 -25.10 40.14
C LYS A 40 1.35 -24.94 38.62
N ASP A 41 0.39 -25.65 38.03
CA ASP A 41 0.09 -25.58 36.59
C ASP A 41 -0.35 -24.16 36.17
N ASN A 42 -1.24 -23.56 36.95
CA ASN A 42 -1.71 -22.19 36.74
C ASN A 42 -0.57 -21.17 36.83
N ARG A 43 0.39 -21.36 37.71
CA ARG A 43 1.58 -20.51 37.83
C ARG A 43 2.50 -20.68 36.64
N ILE A 44 2.72 -21.91 36.18
CA ILE A 44 3.55 -22.19 34.97
C ILE A 44 2.89 -21.56 33.73
N ASN A 45 1.61 -21.82 33.50
CA ASN A 45 0.89 -21.27 32.36
C ASN A 45 0.89 -19.74 32.37
N GLY A 46 0.66 -19.12 33.51
CA GLY A 46 0.76 -17.68 33.66
C GLY A 46 2.16 -17.12 33.37
N ALA A 47 3.21 -17.82 33.83
CA ALA A 47 4.59 -17.44 33.54
C ALA A 47 4.93 -17.60 32.04
N LEU A 48 4.44 -18.66 31.40
CA LEU A 48 4.59 -18.86 29.96
C LEU A 48 3.91 -17.74 29.15
N LEU A 49 2.74 -17.25 29.56
CA LEU A 49 2.08 -16.11 28.94
C LEU A 49 2.91 -14.82 29.06
N LEU A 50 3.50 -14.55 30.23
CA LEU A 50 4.41 -13.40 30.38
C LEU A 50 5.70 -13.55 29.55
N THR A 51 6.24 -14.76 29.49
CA THR A 51 7.42 -15.04 28.64
C THR A 51 7.08 -14.80 27.17
N PHE A 52 5.91 -15.28 26.72
CA PHE A 52 5.42 -15.03 25.36
C PHE A 52 5.27 -13.53 25.07
N LEU A 53 4.69 -12.76 26.01
CA LEU A 53 4.59 -11.30 25.86
C LEU A 53 5.96 -10.66 25.62
N TRP A 54 6.89 -10.88 26.54
CA TRP A 54 8.20 -10.21 26.47
C TRP A 54 9.02 -10.68 25.27
N ALA A 55 9.03 -11.97 25.00
CA ALA A 55 9.70 -12.52 23.81
C ALA A 55 9.10 -11.95 22.52
N GLY A 56 7.77 -11.88 22.41
CA GLY A 56 7.06 -11.30 21.27
C GLY A 56 7.34 -9.80 21.09
N LEU A 57 7.30 -9.01 22.17
CA LEU A 57 7.59 -7.58 22.10
C LEU A 57 9.06 -7.30 21.72
N ILE A 58 10.00 -8.04 22.30
CA ILE A 58 11.43 -7.92 21.95
C ILE A 58 11.66 -8.28 20.48
N LEU A 59 11.07 -9.41 20.04
CA LEU A 59 11.17 -9.83 18.63
C LEU A 59 10.56 -8.79 17.70
N MET A 60 9.39 -8.24 18.01
CA MET A 60 8.73 -7.19 17.22
C MET A 60 9.62 -5.94 17.11
N ILE A 61 10.17 -5.46 18.22
CA ILE A 61 11.07 -4.30 18.22
C ILE A 61 12.31 -4.60 17.37
N TYR A 62 12.92 -5.77 17.55
CA TYR A 62 14.06 -6.20 16.73
C TYR A 62 13.73 -6.19 15.23
N MET A 63 12.59 -6.79 14.84
CA MET A 63 12.17 -6.84 13.45
C MET A 63 11.92 -5.45 12.85
N VAL A 64 11.25 -4.56 13.60
CA VAL A 64 11.04 -3.17 13.15
C VAL A 64 12.37 -2.45 12.95
N LEU A 65 13.28 -2.51 13.92
CA LEU A 65 14.58 -1.85 13.83
C LEU A 65 15.45 -2.42 12.70
N ARG A 66 15.41 -3.74 12.49
CA ARG A 66 16.21 -4.43 11.46
C ARG A 66 15.71 -4.20 10.05
N TYR A 67 14.39 -4.09 9.85
CA TYR A 67 13.76 -4.06 8.54
C TYR A 67 13.08 -2.73 8.18
N LYS A 68 13.10 -1.71 9.05
CA LYS A 68 12.47 -0.40 8.79
C LYS A 68 12.88 0.23 7.46
N GLN A 69 14.10 -0.01 7.00
CA GLN A 69 14.62 0.50 5.73
C GLN A 69 13.90 -0.06 4.48
N PHE A 70 13.20 -1.19 4.62
CA PHE A 70 12.45 -1.83 3.54
C PHE A 70 10.95 -1.53 3.60
N MET A 71 10.47 -0.79 4.61
CA MET A 71 9.03 -0.58 4.80
C MET A 71 8.46 0.43 3.81
N LEU A 72 9.09 1.58 3.66
CA LEU A 72 8.65 2.64 2.76
C LEU A 72 9.85 3.23 2.02
N PRO A 73 9.74 3.45 0.68
CA PRO A 73 10.74 4.17 -0.05
C PRO A 73 10.73 5.66 0.31
N VAL A 74 11.77 6.38 -0.07
CA VAL A 74 11.85 7.84 0.13
C VAL A 74 10.68 8.52 -0.58
N ALA A 75 9.99 9.42 0.12
CA ALA A 75 8.92 10.21 -0.46
C ALA A 75 9.49 11.24 -1.46
N ALA A 76 8.98 11.22 -2.70
CA ALA A 76 9.45 12.07 -3.80
C ALA A 76 8.37 13.04 -4.29
N SER A 77 7.35 13.33 -3.46
CA SER A 77 6.33 14.33 -3.75
C SER A 77 6.04 15.20 -2.51
N GLU A 78 5.53 16.39 -2.74
CA GLU A 78 5.23 17.35 -1.66
C GLU A 78 4.18 16.80 -0.69
N HIS A 79 3.05 16.28 -1.20
CA HIS A 79 2.02 15.68 -0.37
C HIS A 79 2.49 14.33 0.23
N GLY A 80 3.39 13.62 -0.43
CA GLY A 80 3.92 12.36 0.06
C GLY A 80 4.59 12.47 1.42
N VAL A 81 5.33 13.55 1.66
CA VAL A 81 5.91 13.86 2.98
C VAL A 81 4.82 14.09 4.03
N LYS A 82 3.72 14.77 3.66
CA LYS A 82 2.59 15.01 4.57
C LYS A 82 1.86 13.70 4.91
N VAL A 83 1.66 12.84 3.92
CA VAL A 83 1.07 11.50 4.11
C VAL A 83 1.96 10.64 5.02
N ASP A 84 3.28 10.64 4.82
CA ASP A 84 4.22 9.93 5.68
C ASP A 84 4.19 10.44 7.13
N ASN A 85 4.10 11.76 7.33
CA ASN A 85 3.96 12.35 8.66
C ASN A 85 2.64 11.94 9.33
N LEU A 86 1.52 11.98 8.60
CA LEU A 86 0.24 11.50 9.10
C LEU A 86 0.30 10.02 9.47
N MET A 87 0.94 9.20 8.64
CA MET A 87 1.14 7.77 8.92
C MET A 87 2.01 7.56 10.15
N ASN A 88 3.07 8.35 10.35
CA ASN A 88 3.91 8.27 11.55
C ASN A 88 3.12 8.60 12.82
N ILE A 89 2.24 9.61 12.79
CA ILE A 89 1.34 9.91 13.92
C ILE A 89 0.44 8.72 14.21
N ASN A 90 -0.16 8.12 13.17
CA ASN A 90 -0.97 6.92 13.34
C ASN A 90 -0.17 5.76 13.96
N TRP A 91 1.06 5.51 13.50
CA TRP A 91 1.93 4.48 14.08
C TRP A 91 2.22 4.73 15.56
N ILE A 92 2.50 5.98 15.96
CA ILE A 92 2.74 6.32 17.37
C ILE A 92 1.52 5.98 18.21
N VAL A 93 0.32 6.38 17.78
CA VAL A 93 -0.94 6.08 18.48
C VAL A 93 -1.18 4.58 18.57
N LEU A 94 -1.07 3.87 17.44
CA LEU A 94 -1.29 2.42 17.36
C LEU A 94 -0.32 1.64 18.25
N PHE A 95 0.97 1.97 18.22
CA PHE A 95 1.95 1.30 19.07
C PHE A 95 1.75 1.63 20.56
N ALA A 96 1.42 2.87 20.91
CA ALA A 96 1.13 3.22 22.29
C ALA A 96 -0.04 2.39 22.85
N VAL A 97 -1.14 2.31 22.10
CA VAL A 97 -2.32 1.49 22.49
C VAL A 97 -1.98 0.01 22.49
N PHE A 98 -1.25 -0.47 21.48
CA PHE A 98 -0.83 -1.88 21.38
C PHE A 98 0.01 -2.29 22.61
N PHE A 99 1.07 -1.57 22.92
CA PHE A 99 1.92 -1.90 24.06
C PHE A 99 1.14 -1.84 25.38
N LEU A 100 0.33 -0.79 25.56
CA LEU A 100 -0.49 -0.66 26.77
C LEU A 100 -1.44 -1.87 26.93
N THR A 101 -2.19 -2.20 25.90
CA THR A 101 -3.18 -3.27 25.95
C THR A 101 -2.54 -4.66 26.09
N GLN A 102 -1.44 -4.94 25.39
CA GLN A 102 -0.74 -6.22 25.50
C GLN A 102 -0.13 -6.41 26.91
N ILE A 103 0.52 -5.38 27.43
CA ILE A 103 1.10 -5.43 28.79
C ILE A 103 0.00 -5.66 29.82
N LEU A 104 -1.11 -4.92 29.74
CA LEU A 104 -2.25 -5.11 30.67
C LEU A 104 -2.85 -6.51 30.53
N LEU A 105 -3.12 -6.97 29.30
CA LEU A 105 -3.73 -8.27 29.03
C LEU A 105 -2.93 -9.41 29.67
N PHE A 106 -1.66 -9.53 29.32
CA PHE A 106 -0.84 -10.65 29.80
C PHE A 106 -0.46 -10.53 31.28
N THR A 107 -0.25 -9.29 31.76
CA THR A 107 0.00 -9.06 33.18
C THR A 107 -1.23 -9.42 34.01
N PHE A 108 -2.44 -9.08 33.57
CA PHE A 108 -3.65 -9.42 34.28
C PHE A 108 -3.97 -10.92 34.19
N ALA A 109 -3.73 -11.56 33.04
CA ALA A 109 -3.81 -13.02 32.94
C ALA A 109 -2.90 -13.74 33.94
N PHE A 110 -1.66 -13.23 34.11
CA PHE A 110 -0.75 -13.76 35.13
C PHE A 110 -1.19 -13.41 36.57
N LYS A 111 -1.50 -12.14 36.83
CA LYS A 111 -1.81 -11.63 38.17
C LYS A 111 -3.10 -12.21 38.73
N TYR A 112 -4.13 -12.32 37.90
CA TYR A 112 -5.47 -12.73 38.29
C TYR A 112 -5.80 -14.21 37.98
N ARG A 113 -4.77 -15.02 37.67
CA ARG A 113 -4.91 -16.46 37.55
C ARG A 113 -5.50 -17.07 38.81
N TYR A 114 -6.10 -18.26 38.74
CA TYR A 114 -6.62 -18.99 39.88
C TYR A 114 -5.54 -19.14 40.97
N ASN A 115 -5.94 -18.90 42.19
CA ASN A 115 -5.15 -19.12 43.39
C ASN A 115 -6.11 -19.47 44.55
N LYS A 116 -5.87 -20.59 45.25
CA LYS A 116 -6.73 -21.08 46.32
C LYS A 116 -6.93 -20.07 47.49
N ASN A 117 -5.95 -19.19 47.68
CA ASN A 117 -5.98 -18.19 48.77
C ASN A 117 -6.62 -16.86 48.34
N ARG A 118 -7.17 -16.77 47.10
CA ARG A 118 -7.78 -15.56 46.59
C ARG A 118 -9.16 -15.83 46.00
N ARG A 119 -10.14 -15.09 46.47
CA ARG A 119 -11.50 -15.14 45.95
C ARG A 119 -11.66 -14.17 44.78
N ALA A 120 -12.28 -14.61 43.69
CA ALA A 120 -12.62 -13.72 42.57
C ALA A 120 -13.64 -12.67 43.00
N TYR A 121 -13.42 -11.43 42.63
CA TYR A 121 -14.40 -10.36 42.86
C TYR A 121 -15.33 -10.28 41.65
N TYR A 122 -16.63 -10.30 41.92
CA TYR A 122 -17.63 -10.13 40.85
C TYR A 122 -17.76 -8.65 40.50
N PHE A 123 -17.41 -8.32 39.25
CA PHE A 123 -17.37 -6.97 38.76
C PHE A 123 -17.95 -6.95 37.34
N HIS A 124 -19.25 -6.68 37.20
CA HIS A 124 -19.98 -6.88 35.96
C HIS A 124 -20.13 -5.61 35.14
N ASP A 125 -20.09 -4.44 35.75
CA ASP A 125 -20.15 -3.15 35.06
C ASP A 125 -19.31 -2.08 35.75
N ASN A 126 -18.89 -1.07 34.95
CA ASN A 126 -18.21 0.11 35.47
C ASN A 126 -18.33 1.29 34.46
N ASN A 127 -19.37 2.10 34.65
CA ASN A 127 -19.70 3.22 33.81
C ASN A 127 -18.51 4.22 33.62
N LYS A 128 -17.65 4.38 34.63
CA LYS A 128 -16.46 5.26 34.50
C LYS A 128 -15.44 4.67 33.58
N LEU A 129 -15.17 3.37 33.69
CA LEU A 129 -14.22 2.68 32.83
C LEU A 129 -14.75 2.63 31.41
N GLU A 130 -16.03 2.37 31.21
CA GLU A 130 -16.72 2.38 29.92
C GLU A 130 -16.63 3.75 29.24
N ALA A 131 -16.89 4.82 30.02
CA ALA A 131 -16.74 6.18 29.49
C ALA A 131 -15.29 6.46 29.05
N ILE A 132 -14.29 6.03 29.79
CA ILE A 132 -12.87 6.25 29.46
C ILE A 132 -12.50 5.58 28.14
N TRP A 133 -12.79 4.28 27.99
CA TRP A 133 -12.38 3.55 26.79
C TRP A 133 -13.25 3.84 25.56
N THR A 134 -14.37 4.54 25.74
CA THR A 134 -15.20 5.04 24.63
C THR A 134 -14.81 6.45 24.24
N ILE A 135 -14.74 7.39 25.18
CA ILE A 135 -14.53 8.81 24.88
C ILE A 135 -13.10 9.08 24.37
N ILE A 136 -12.07 8.51 25.02
CA ILE A 136 -10.69 8.76 24.63
C ILE A 136 -10.41 8.28 23.20
N PRO A 137 -10.69 7.02 22.81
CA PRO A 137 -10.51 6.60 21.42
C PRO A 137 -11.37 7.37 20.44
N THR A 138 -12.59 7.75 20.79
CA THR A 138 -13.46 8.54 19.91
C THR A 138 -12.84 9.89 19.56
N ILE A 139 -12.30 10.61 20.55
CA ILE A 139 -11.64 11.91 20.32
C ILE A 139 -10.39 11.74 19.46
N VAL A 140 -9.55 10.75 19.77
CA VAL A 140 -8.32 10.46 19.01
C VAL A 140 -8.64 10.10 17.56
N LEU A 141 -9.60 9.19 17.34
CA LEU A 141 -10.00 8.79 15.99
C LEU A 141 -10.65 9.95 15.22
N ALA A 142 -11.49 10.76 15.86
CA ALA A 142 -12.08 11.93 15.22
C ALA A 142 -11.00 12.91 14.75
N ALA A 143 -9.97 13.16 15.54
CA ALA A 143 -8.84 14.01 15.16
C ALA A 143 -8.04 13.42 13.97
N LEU A 144 -7.74 12.13 14.00
CA LEU A 144 -7.02 11.44 12.91
C LEU A 144 -7.82 11.42 11.61
N ILE A 145 -9.12 11.13 11.69
CA ILE A 145 -10.02 11.12 10.51
C ILE A 145 -10.11 12.53 9.91
N THR A 146 -10.29 13.54 10.74
CA THR A 146 -10.39 14.94 10.27
C THR A 146 -9.12 15.38 9.54
N THR A 147 -7.94 15.08 10.11
CA THR A 147 -6.66 15.42 9.47
C THR A 147 -6.47 14.65 8.15
N GLY A 148 -6.84 13.36 8.12
CA GLY A 148 -6.80 12.55 6.90
C GLY A 148 -7.72 13.08 5.80
N LEU A 149 -8.95 13.47 6.13
CA LEU A 149 -9.90 14.05 5.18
C LEU A 149 -9.43 15.41 4.65
N LEU A 150 -8.81 16.23 5.46
CA LEU A 150 -8.25 17.51 5.02
C LEU A 150 -7.12 17.29 3.99
N GLU A 151 -6.21 16.35 4.22
CA GLU A 151 -5.15 16.02 3.24
C GLU A 151 -5.74 15.36 1.99
N TRP A 152 -6.74 14.49 2.12
CA TRP A 152 -7.44 13.93 0.97
C TRP A 152 -8.08 15.01 0.09
N ASN A 153 -8.80 15.98 0.69
CA ASN A 153 -9.34 17.12 -0.04
C ASN A 153 -8.26 17.98 -0.68
N ASN A 154 -7.10 18.14 -0.02
CA ASN A 154 -5.98 18.88 -0.62
C ASN A 154 -5.44 18.20 -1.88
N ILE A 155 -5.52 16.88 -1.97
CA ILE A 155 -5.03 16.09 -3.11
C ILE A 155 -6.06 16.02 -4.25
N THR A 156 -7.35 15.90 -3.91
CA THR A 156 -8.39 15.55 -4.89
C THR A 156 -9.22 16.73 -5.37
N ASP A 157 -9.19 17.88 -4.68
CA ASP A 157 -9.98 19.05 -5.02
C ASP A 157 -9.43 19.75 -6.28
N PRO A 158 -10.17 19.74 -7.42
CA PRO A 158 -9.73 20.35 -8.65
C PRO A 158 -9.54 21.87 -8.55
N ASP A 159 -10.31 22.52 -7.66
CA ASP A 159 -10.26 23.98 -7.52
C ASP A 159 -8.94 24.46 -6.92
N LYS A 160 -8.26 23.63 -6.16
CA LYS A 160 -6.95 23.92 -5.59
C LYS A 160 -5.80 23.75 -6.59
N HIS A 161 -6.04 23.10 -7.74
CA HIS A 161 -5.01 22.67 -8.68
C HIS A 161 -5.25 23.13 -10.12
N LYS A 162 -6.05 24.20 -10.33
CA LYS A 162 -6.47 24.73 -11.66
C LYS A 162 -5.33 24.97 -12.68
N ASN A 163 -4.12 25.16 -12.21
CA ASN A 163 -2.94 25.43 -13.05
C ASN A 163 -1.95 24.25 -13.13
N GLY A 164 -2.38 23.05 -12.78
CA GLY A 164 -1.58 21.86 -12.89
C GLY A 164 -1.33 21.46 -14.34
N MET A 165 -0.16 20.91 -14.64
CA MET A 165 0.12 20.28 -15.93
C MET A 165 -0.74 19.00 -16.04
N GLN A 166 -1.59 18.95 -17.08
CA GLN A 166 -2.46 17.81 -17.31
C GLN A 166 -1.72 16.65 -17.99
N VAL A 167 -1.76 15.48 -17.34
CA VAL A 167 -1.23 14.23 -17.88
C VAL A 167 -2.26 13.13 -17.68
N GLN A 168 -2.73 12.52 -18.76
CA GLN A 168 -3.62 11.37 -18.68
C GLN A 168 -2.80 10.08 -18.64
N VAL A 169 -3.17 9.15 -17.73
CA VAL A 169 -2.69 7.77 -17.75
C VAL A 169 -3.89 6.85 -18.03
N TYR A 170 -3.73 6.03 -19.07
CA TYR A 170 -4.78 5.17 -19.60
C TYR A 170 -4.37 3.72 -19.44
N GLY A 171 -5.11 2.97 -18.61
CA GLY A 171 -4.87 1.56 -18.33
C GLY A 171 -5.63 0.65 -19.29
N LYS A 172 -4.96 -0.40 -19.74
CA LYS A 172 -5.57 -1.56 -20.43
C LYS A 172 -4.84 -2.82 -20.01
N GLN A 173 -5.43 -3.97 -20.18
CA GLN A 173 -4.78 -5.26 -19.95
C GLN A 173 -3.68 -5.52 -20.99
N PHE A 174 -2.36 -5.49 -20.69
CA PHE A 174 -1.73 -5.27 -19.38
C PHE A 174 -0.67 -4.18 -19.49
N ASP A 175 -1.07 -2.99 -19.92
CA ASP A 175 -0.17 -1.89 -20.25
C ASP A 175 -0.76 -0.54 -19.80
N TRP A 176 0.12 0.45 -19.64
CA TRP A 176 -0.23 1.84 -19.38
C TRP A 176 0.20 2.70 -20.57
N THR A 177 -0.57 3.71 -20.87
CA THR A 177 -0.25 4.72 -21.88
C THR A 177 -0.36 6.09 -21.24
N ALA A 178 0.69 6.92 -21.37
CA ALA A 178 0.66 8.32 -20.96
C ALA A 178 0.25 9.21 -22.13
N ARG A 179 -0.57 10.23 -21.87
CA ARG A 179 -0.96 11.27 -22.81
C ARG A 179 -0.80 12.63 -22.15
N TYR A 180 -0.12 13.52 -22.83
CA TYR A 180 0.14 14.89 -22.38
C TYR A 180 -0.72 15.86 -23.17
N ALA A 181 -1.22 16.88 -22.51
CA ALA A 181 -2.12 17.91 -23.04
C ALA A 181 -1.40 18.98 -23.90
N GLY A 182 -0.22 18.67 -24.41
CA GLY A 182 0.49 19.56 -25.32
C GLY A 182 0.84 20.95 -24.73
N LYS A 183 0.78 21.97 -25.57
CA LYS A 183 1.13 23.35 -25.22
C LYS A 183 -0.03 24.12 -24.60
N ASP A 184 -1.27 23.77 -24.98
CA ASP A 184 -2.48 24.43 -24.50
C ASP A 184 -2.93 23.92 -23.12
N ASN A 185 -2.28 22.86 -22.62
CA ASN A 185 -2.59 22.17 -21.36
C ASN A 185 -4.06 21.69 -21.29
N GLN A 186 -4.64 21.29 -22.42
CA GLN A 186 -5.99 20.78 -22.53
C GLN A 186 -6.00 19.44 -23.26
N LEU A 187 -6.43 18.38 -22.58
CA LEU A 187 -6.63 17.09 -23.21
C LEU A 187 -7.87 17.11 -24.11
N ALA A 188 -7.73 16.75 -25.36
CA ALA A 188 -8.86 16.58 -26.25
C ALA A 188 -9.85 15.52 -25.73
N ARG A 189 -11.10 15.65 -26.14
CA ARG A 189 -12.11 14.62 -25.90
C ARG A 189 -11.67 13.28 -26.46
N SER A 190 -11.99 12.21 -25.78
CA SER A 190 -11.75 10.85 -26.23
C SER A 190 -13.01 10.02 -26.05
N ASP A 191 -13.29 9.15 -27.03
CA ASP A 191 -14.44 8.22 -27.01
C ASP A 191 -13.94 6.81 -27.37
N PHE A 192 -14.36 5.83 -26.60
CA PHE A 192 -13.99 4.42 -26.82
C PHE A 192 -14.42 3.92 -28.20
N ARG A 193 -15.48 4.50 -28.79
CA ARG A 193 -15.95 4.17 -30.15
C ARG A 193 -15.00 4.61 -31.25
N MET A 194 -14.12 5.58 -30.96
CA MET A 194 -13.10 6.10 -31.89
C MET A 194 -11.78 5.36 -31.77
N ILE A 195 -11.69 4.34 -30.93
CA ILE A 195 -10.46 3.55 -30.73
C ILE A 195 -10.21 2.71 -31.99
N THR A 196 -9.04 2.91 -32.59
CA THR A 196 -8.51 2.15 -33.72
C THR A 196 -7.04 1.83 -33.46
N ASP A 197 -6.41 1.05 -34.34
CA ASP A 197 -4.98 0.73 -34.25
C ASP A 197 -4.10 1.98 -34.35
N VAL A 198 -4.53 2.99 -35.10
CA VAL A 198 -3.82 4.28 -35.29
C VAL A 198 -4.21 5.30 -34.21
N ASN A 199 -5.33 5.13 -33.54
CA ASN A 199 -5.84 6.00 -32.49
C ASN A 199 -6.20 5.18 -31.21
N PRO A 200 -5.21 4.66 -30.50
CA PRO A 200 -5.44 3.71 -29.41
C PRO A 200 -6.17 4.28 -28.18
N LEU A 201 -6.24 5.61 -28.08
CA LEU A 201 -6.95 6.31 -27.01
C LEU A 201 -8.31 6.88 -27.44
N GLY A 202 -8.71 6.72 -28.72
CA GLY A 202 -9.97 7.24 -29.24
C GLY A 202 -10.06 8.77 -29.18
N ILE A 203 -8.95 9.48 -29.46
CA ILE A 203 -8.91 10.94 -29.46
C ILE A 203 -9.80 11.46 -30.58
N ASP A 204 -10.65 12.43 -30.25
CA ASP A 204 -11.50 13.11 -31.24
C ASP A 204 -10.67 14.06 -32.09
N ALA A 205 -10.42 13.68 -33.35
CA ALA A 205 -9.65 14.51 -34.28
C ALA A 205 -10.32 15.83 -34.64
N SER A 206 -11.62 16.00 -34.39
CA SER A 206 -12.35 17.25 -34.60
C SER A 206 -12.12 18.25 -33.46
N ASP A 207 -11.67 17.77 -32.31
CA ASP A 207 -11.33 18.61 -31.16
C ASP A 207 -9.95 19.28 -31.38
N LYS A 208 -9.97 20.60 -31.37
CA LYS A 208 -8.75 21.38 -31.65
C LYS A 208 -7.65 21.17 -30.63
N SER A 209 -8.01 20.86 -29.39
CA SER A 209 -7.06 20.58 -28.30
C SER A 209 -6.25 19.30 -28.52
N GLY A 210 -6.75 18.37 -29.37
CA GLY A 210 -6.03 17.13 -29.66
C GLY A 210 -4.88 17.24 -30.66
N LYS A 211 -4.70 18.40 -31.30
CA LYS A 211 -3.69 18.57 -32.35
C LYS A 211 -2.26 18.52 -31.82
N ASP A 212 -2.06 18.87 -30.57
CA ASP A 212 -0.75 18.88 -29.92
C ASP A 212 -0.63 17.90 -28.76
N ASP A 213 -1.66 17.05 -28.54
CA ASP A 213 -1.60 15.95 -27.58
C ASP A 213 -0.48 14.96 -27.96
N ILE A 214 0.27 14.51 -26.96
CA ILE A 214 1.41 13.61 -27.15
C ILE A 214 1.17 12.31 -26.41
N ILE A 215 1.37 11.19 -27.10
CA ILE A 215 1.29 9.84 -26.49
C ILE A 215 2.71 9.31 -26.27
N ALA A 216 2.96 8.80 -25.03
CA ALA A 216 4.24 8.21 -24.65
C ALA A 216 4.05 6.87 -23.92
N LYS A 217 5.08 6.03 -24.01
CA LYS A 217 5.16 4.73 -23.32
C LYS A 217 5.82 4.81 -21.94
N GLU A 218 6.49 5.91 -21.67
CA GLU A 218 7.09 6.24 -20.38
C GLU A 218 6.42 7.52 -19.85
N LEU A 219 6.32 7.65 -18.54
CA LEU A 219 5.74 8.82 -17.90
C LEU A 219 6.86 9.80 -17.51
N TYR A 220 7.05 10.85 -18.32
CA TYR A 220 7.96 11.94 -18.03
C TYR A 220 7.28 13.02 -17.21
N LEU A 221 7.91 13.47 -16.14
CA LEU A 221 7.36 14.49 -15.24
C LEU A 221 8.42 15.55 -14.91
N PRO A 222 8.08 16.85 -14.96
CA PRO A 222 8.98 17.90 -14.49
C PRO A 222 8.98 18.00 -12.96
N VAL A 223 10.16 18.08 -12.35
CA VAL A 223 10.29 18.33 -10.91
C VAL A 223 9.77 19.72 -10.55
N GLY A 224 9.15 19.87 -9.39
CA GLY A 224 8.66 21.16 -8.88
C GLY A 224 7.41 21.72 -9.56
N VAL A 225 6.80 20.98 -10.50
CA VAL A 225 5.56 21.39 -11.18
C VAL A 225 4.37 20.59 -10.64
N ASN A 226 3.25 21.26 -10.45
CA ASN A 226 1.99 20.59 -10.09
C ASN A 226 1.48 19.75 -11.25
N ILE A 227 1.21 18.48 -11.01
CA ILE A 227 0.68 17.53 -11.98
C ILE A 227 -0.77 17.24 -11.63
N GLU A 228 -1.65 17.42 -12.60
CA GLU A 228 -3.01 16.87 -12.59
C GLU A 228 -2.99 15.56 -13.39
N MET A 229 -2.97 14.43 -12.69
CA MET A 229 -3.03 13.11 -13.31
C MET A 229 -4.48 12.72 -13.56
N VAL A 230 -4.89 12.67 -14.82
CA VAL A 230 -6.21 12.21 -15.26
C VAL A 230 -6.11 10.70 -15.54
N ILE A 231 -6.94 9.91 -14.89
CA ILE A 231 -6.79 8.45 -14.87
C ILE A 231 -8.04 7.79 -15.45
N ASN A 232 -7.85 6.98 -16.48
CA ASN A 232 -8.91 6.25 -17.17
C ASN A 232 -8.54 4.78 -17.39
N SER A 233 -9.55 3.96 -17.61
CA SER A 233 -9.38 2.56 -18.01
C SER A 233 -10.15 2.25 -19.28
N ARG A 234 -9.56 1.37 -20.11
CA ARG A 234 -10.16 0.88 -21.34
C ARG A 234 -11.10 -0.32 -21.12
N ASP A 235 -10.79 -1.18 -20.17
CA ASP A 235 -11.35 -2.53 -20.07
C ASP A 235 -11.84 -2.87 -18.66
N VAL A 236 -10.95 -3.18 -17.73
CA VAL A 236 -11.27 -3.55 -16.35
C VAL A 236 -10.76 -2.50 -15.37
N ILE A 237 -11.06 -2.68 -14.08
CA ILE A 237 -10.52 -1.78 -13.06
C ILE A 237 -9.02 -2.05 -12.89
N HIS A 238 -8.21 -1.00 -13.05
CA HIS A 238 -6.79 -0.94 -12.68
C HIS A 238 -6.61 0.04 -11.51
N SER A 239 -5.39 0.20 -11.04
CA SER A 239 -5.05 1.26 -10.08
C SER A 239 -3.68 1.82 -10.41
N ALA A 240 -3.61 3.10 -10.72
CA ALA A 240 -2.34 3.80 -10.91
C ALA A 240 -1.67 3.98 -9.55
N PHE A 241 -0.54 3.30 -9.32
CA PHE A 241 0.19 3.31 -8.08
C PHE A 241 1.65 3.71 -8.28
N LEU A 242 2.03 4.87 -7.75
CA LEU A 242 3.39 5.40 -7.77
C LEU A 242 3.92 5.46 -6.33
N PRO A 243 4.61 4.42 -5.86
CA PRO A 243 5.00 4.27 -4.44
C PRO A 243 5.78 5.46 -3.88
N HIS A 244 6.80 5.94 -4.61
CA HIS A 244 7.65 7.04 -4.17
C HIS A 244 6.92 8.38 -4.09
N PHE A 245 5.86 8.56 -4.89
CA PHE A 245 5.06 9.78 -4.88
C PHE A 245 3.84 9.68 -3.95
N ARG A 246 3.58 8.53 -3.31
CA ARG A 246 2.36 8.26 -2.50
C ARG A 246 1.07 8.51 -3.30
N VAL A 247 1.12 8.26 -4.61
CA VAL A 247 -0.06 8.33 -5.49
C VAL A 247 -0.66 6.94 -5.60
N GLN A 248 -1.95 6.85 -5.34
CA GLN A 248 -2.75 5.65 -5.61
C GLN A 248 -4.18 6.06 -5.95
N MET A 249 -4.63 5.75 -7.18
CA MET A 249 -5.99 6.04 -7.62
C MET A 249 -6.47 4.98 -8.61
N ASN A 250 -7.71 4.55 -8.44
CA ASN A 250 -8.30 3.55 -9.34
C ASN A 250 -8.58 4.14 -10.72
N ALA A 251 -8.24 3.38 -11.76
CA ALA A 251 -8.65 3.59 -13.13
C ALA A 251 -9.90 2.73 -13.36
N VAL A 252 -11.06 3.36 -13.49
CA VAL A 252 -12.35 2.68 -13.58
C VAL A 252 -12.92 2.86 -15.01
N PRO A 253 -13.37 1.80 -15.69
CA PRO A 253 -14.00 1.93 -16.99
C PRO A 253 -15.24 2.85 -16.93
N GLY A 254 -15.33 3.77 -17.89
CA GLY A 254 -16.43 4.74 -17.97
C GLY A 254 -16.39 5.88 -16.96
N MET A 255 -15.37 5.93 -16.10
CA MET A 255 -15.18 7.00 -15.10
C MET A 255 -13.79 7.63 -15.24
N THR A 256 -13.73 8.95 -15.14
CA THR A 256 -12.48 9.68 -15.03
C THR A 256 -12.17 9.97 -13.58
N THR A 257 -11.07 9.45 -13.07
CA THR A 257 -10.56 9.82 -11.74
C THR A 257 -9.37 10.75 -11.88
N ARG A 258 -9.06 11.51 -10.82
CA ARG A 258 -8.00 12.52 -10.83
C ARG A 258 -7.18 12.42 -9.55
N PHE A 259 -5.91 12.75 -9.68
CA PHE A 259 -4.99 12.84 -8.56
C PHE A 259 -4.01 14.00 -8.80
N HIS A 260 -3.82 14.86 -7.80
CA HIS A 260 -2.90 15.99 -7.91
C HIS A 260 -1.67 15.75 -7.05
N PHE A 261 -0.48 15.97 -7.63
CA PHE A 261 0.76 15.87 -6.89
C PHE A 261 1.87 16.70 -7.54
N LYS A 262 2.91 16.97 -6.76
CA LYS A 262 4.08 17.73 -7.21
C LYS A 262 5.33 16.92 -6.92
N PRO A 263 6.02 16.39 -7.96
CA PRO A 263 7.31 15.72 -7.80
C PRO A 263 8.35 16.67 -7.21
N THR A 264 9.16 16.18 -6.26
CA THR A 264 10.16 16.98 -5.55
C THR A 264 11.60 16.48 -5.76
N ILE A 265 11.78 15.28 -6.29
CA ILE A 265 13.10 14.65 -6.47
C ILE A 265 13.20 14.09 -7.89
N THR A 266 14.22 14.52 -8.64
CA THR A 266 14.49 13.97 -9.98
C THR A 266 14.96 12.52 -9.93
N THR A 267 14.83 11.79 -11.03
CA THR A 267 15.33 10.40 -11.13
C THR A 267 16.83 10.34 -10.89
N ALA A 268 17.60 11.30 -11.41
CA ALA A 268 19.04 11.39 -11.19
C ALA A 268 19.37 11.58 -9.70
N ARG A 269 18.69 12.51 -9.03
CA ARG A 269 18.90 12.76 -7.59
C ARG A 269 18.50 11.57 -6.73
N MET A 270 17.46 10.83 -7.10
CA MET A 270 17.06 9.61 -6.36
C MET A 270 18.10 8.48 -6.51
N ARG A 271 18.78 8.36 -7.66
CA ARG A 271 19.91 7.44 -7.82
C ARG A 271 21.04 7.74 -6.83
N GLU A 272 21.36 9.01 -6.65
CA GLU A 272 22.36 9.43 -5.66
C GLU A 272 21.92 9.10 -4.22
N ILE A 273 20.66 9.44 -3.87
CA ILE A 273 20.10 9.19 -2.52
C ILE A 273 20.11 7.70 -2.18
N THR A 274 19.77 6.85 -3.14
CA THR A 274 19.67 5.39 -2.93
C THR A 274 21.00 4.66 -3.13
N GLY A 275 22.02 5.32 -3.69
CA GLY A 275 23.27 4.68 -4.10
C GLY A 275 23.09 3.64 -5.21
N ASN A 276 21.99 3.71 -5.96
CA ASN A 276 21.64 2.77 -7.01
C ASN A 276 21.56 3.47 -8.36
N GLU A 277 22.59 3.34 -9.16
CA GLU A 277 22.65 3.94 -10.51
C GLU A 277 21.55 3.45 -11.46
N LYS A 278 21.03 2.23 -11.22
CA LYS A 278 19.96 1.63 -12.02
C LYS A 278 18.56 1.94 -11.47
N PHE A 279 18.46 2.83 -10.48
CA PHE A 279 17.16 3.19 -9.93
C PHE A 279 16.29 3.84 -10.99
N GLU A 280 15.02 3.42 -11.03
CA GLU A 280 13.95 4.00 -11.83
C GLU A 280 12.69 4.14 -10.99
N TYR A 281 12.02 5.26 -11.11
CA TYR A 281 10.64 5.35 -10.62
C TYR A 281 9.73 4.50 -11.48
N VAL A 282 8.71 3.94 -10.87
CA VAL A 282 7.76 3.06 -11.57
C VAL A 282 6.33 3.37 -11.14
N MET A 283 5.43 3.34 -12.10
CA MET A 283 3.99 3.24 -11.88
C MET A 283 3.57 1.79 -12.08
N LEU A 284 2.90 1.23 -11.09
CA LEU A 284 2.44 -0.15 -11.03
C LEU A 284 0.91 -0.21 -11.09
N CYS A 285 0.35 -1.34 -11.50
CA CYS A 285 -1.05 -1.63 -11.27
C CYS A 285 -1.22 -2.23 -9.87
N ASN A 286 -2.03 -1.60 -9.00
CA ASN A 286 -2.30 -2.06 -7.62
C ASN A 286 -3.73 -2.60 -7.45
N LYS A 287 -4.37 -3.05 -8.55
CA LYS A 287 -5.68 -3.71 -8.56
C LYS A 287 -5.62 -4.92 -9.47
N ILE A 288 -5.97 -6.10 -8.95
CA ILE A 288 -5.96 -7.34 -9.74
C ILE A 288 -6.82 -7.14 -11.00
N CYS A 289 -6.19 -7.18 -12.17
CA CYS A 289 -6.81 -6.90 -13.46
C CYS A 289 -6.72 -8.05 -14.46
N GLY A 290 -6.17 -9.20 -14.09
CA GLY A 290 -6.06 -10.40 -14.93
C GLY A 290 -4.70 -11.10 -14.79
N VAL A 291 -4.42 -12.03 -15.71
CA VAL A 291 -3.30 -12.99 -15.62
C VAL A 291 -1.92 -12.34 -15.60
N ALA A 292 -1.72 -11.22 -16.30
CA ALA A 292 -0.44 -10.50 -16.34
C ALA A 292 -0.44 -9.22 -15.45
N HIS A 293 -1.37 -9.14 -14.49
CA HIS A 293 -1.42 -8.04 -13.52
C HIS A 293 -0.07 -7.75 -12.86
N TYR A 294 0.69 -8.77 -12.48
CA TYR A 294 1.98 -8.65 -11.81
C TYR A 294 3.05 -7.92 -12.64
N ASN A 295 2.89 -7.88 -13.96
CA ASN A 295 3.85 -7.24 -14.89
C ASN A 295 3.33 -5.92 -15.46
N MET A 296 2.13 -5.48 -15.10
CA MET A 296 1.56 -4.23 -15.59
C MET A 296 2.23 -3.03 -14.88
N LYS A 297 3.23 -2.47 -15.53
CA LYS A 297 4.05 -1.36 -15.04
C LYS A 297 4.42 -0.39 -16.14
N MET A 298 4.70 0.87 -15.75
CA MET A 298 5.21 1.92 -16.62
C MET A 298 6.41 2.58 -15.93
N LYS A 299 7.48 2.81 -16.67
CA LYS A 299 8.61 3.59 -16.20
C LYS A 299 8.22 5.05 -16.03
N VAL A 300 8.68 5.67 -14.96
CA VAL A 300 8.47 7.09 -14.66
C VAL A 300 9.83 7.77 -14.61
N VAL A 301 9.96 8.87 -15.32
CA VAL A 301 11.19 9.66 -15.40
C VAL A 301 10.89 11.07 -14.91
N VAL A 302 11.53 11.48 -13.83
CA VAL A 302 11.42 12.83 -13.31
C VAL A 302 12.68 13.60 -13.66
N VAL A 303 12.50 14.71 -14.37
CA VAL A 303 13.59 15.52 -14.91
C VAL A 303 13.43 16.99 -14.54
N GLU A 304 14.46 17.80 -14.80
CA GLU A 304 14.34 19.25 -14.65
C GLU A 304 13.35 19.85 -15.68
N PRO A 305 12.64 20.94 -15.33
CA PRO A 305 11.62 21.53 -16.22
C PRO A 305 12.12 21.90 -17.60
N GLN A 306 13.41 22.26 -17.75
CA GLN A 306 14.01 22.58 -19.05
C GLN A 306 14.20 21.32 -19.89
N GLU A 307 14.66 20.24 -19.28
CA GLU A 307 14.83 18.94 -19.93
C GLU A 307 13.48 18.37 -20.36
N PHE A 308 12.46 18.50 -19.51
CA PHE A 308 11.10 18.11 -19.85
C PHE A 308 10.56 18.87 -21.08
N LYS A 309 10.77 20.20 -21.14
CA LYS A 309 10.37 21.00 -22.31
C LYS A 309 11.10 20.59 -23.57
N ALA A 310 12.38 20.26 -23.48
CA ALA A 310 13.17 19.77 -24.60
C ALA A 310 12.67 18.41 -25.10
N TRP A 311 12.37 17.49 -24.17
CA TRP A 311 11.76 16.20 -24.50
C TRP A 311 10.40 16.37 -25.18
N LEU A 312 9.50 17.18 -24.60
CA LEU A 312 8.15 17.42 -25.14
C LEU A 312 8.19 18.02 -26.56
N LYS A 313 9.17 18.88 -26.85
CA LYS A 313 9.34 19.50 -28.18
C LYS A 313 9.77 18.48 -29.24
N ASN A 314 10.48 17.44 -28.86
CA ASN A 314 10.98 16.39 -29.75
C ASN A 314 9.94 15.29 -30.02
N GLU A 315 8.88 15.21 -29.21
CA GLU A 315 7.81 14.26 -29.39
C GLU A 315 6.83 14.71 -30.50
N LYS A 316 6.33 13.75 -31.27
CA LYS A 316 5.33 14.03 -32.30
C LYS A 316 3.91 14.01 -31.73
N PRO A 317 3.02 14.85 -32.25
CA PRO A 317 1.60 14.81 -31.90
C PRO A 317 0.99 13.41 -32.09
N ALA A 318 0.04 13.06 -31.21
CA ALA A 318 -0.56 11.73 -31.18
C ALA A 318 -1.25 11.33 -32.48
N LEU A 319 -1.92 12.28 -33.14
CA LEU A 319 -2.64 12.06 -34.39
C LEU A 319 -1.73 12.02 -35.64
N GLU A 320 -0.47 12.43 -35.52
CA GLU A 320 0.53 12.40 -36.60
C GLU A 320 1.46 11.16 -36.51
N LYS A 321 1.38 10.38 -35.42
CA LYS A 321 2.18 9.15 -35.28
C LYS A 321 1.61 8.05 -36.16
N PRO A 322 2.46 7.37 -36.99
CA PRO A 322 2.01 6.16 -37.68
C PRO A 322 1.63 5.08 -36.65
N ALA A 323 0.72 4.19 -37.04
CA ALA A 323 0.28 3.08 -36.21
C ALA A 323 1.46 2.40 -35.51
N VAL A 324 1.43 2.34 -34.19
CA VAL A 324 2.41 1.54 -33.42
C VAL A 324 2.09 0.07 -33.70
N ALA A 325 2.96 -0.61 -34.44
CA ALA A 325 2.85 -2.06 -34.60
C ALA A 325 2.70 -2.70 -33.20
N PRO A 326 1.77 -3.66 -33.03
CA PRO A 326 1.65 -4.35 -31.75
C PRO A 326 3.01 -4.94 -31.39
N ALA A 327 3.47 -4.68 -30.17
CA ALA A 327 4.68 -5.30 -29.65
C ALA A 327 4.52 -6.81 -29.82
N ALA A 328 5.42 -7.43 -30.57
CA ALA A 328 5.42 -8.87 -30.76
C ALA A 328 5.42 -9.52 -29.38
N ASP A 329 4.39 -10.29 -29.09
CA ASP A 329 4.22 -11.03 -27.83
C ASP A 329 5.33 -12.10 -27.74
N SER A 330 6.43 -11.76 -27.10
CA SER A 330 7.61 -12.63 -27.03
C SER A 330 7.53 -13.70 -25.95
N THR A 331 6.33 -13.95 -25.36
CA THR A 331 6.19 -14.88 -24.21
C THR A 331 4.99 -15.81 -24.23
N ALA A 332 4.25 -15.88 -25.31
CA ALA A 332 3.19 -16.90 -25.41
C ALA A 332 3.76 -18.25 -25.90
N LYS A 333 4.39 -19.03 -25.00
CA LYS A 333 4.48 -20.48 -25.22
C LYS A 333 3.08 -21.06 -25.00
N PRO A 334 2.57 -21.90 -25.95
CA PRO A 334 1.27 -22.53 -25.76
C PRO A 334 1.34 -23.46 -24.54
N VAL A 335 0.42 -23.24 -23.60
CA VAL A 335 0.18 -24.18 -22.50
C VAL A 335 -0.45 -25.43 -23.14
N THR A 336 0.34 -26.48 -23.33
CA THR A 336 -0.16 -27.81 -23.65
C THR A 336 -1.03 -28.28 -22.48
N ALA A 337 -2.34 -28.44 -22.76
CA ALA A 337 -3.27 -29.03 -21.82
C ALA A 337 -2.81 -30.44 -21.46
N LEU A 338 -2.52 -30.66 -20.20
CA LEU A 338 -2.37 -31.97 -19.62
C LEU A 338 -3.76 -32.64 -19.57
N LYS A 339 -3.86 -33.77 -20.26
CA LYS A 339 -4.99 -34.71 -20.17
C LYS A 339 -4.98 -35.39 -18.80
#